data_b85753543ec675dc948ce57a6884dc71
#
_entry.id   b85753543ec675dc948ce57a6884dc71
#
_cell.length_a   1.000
_cell.length_b   1.000
_cell.length_c   1.000
_cell.angle_alpha   90.00
_cell.angle_beta   90.00
_cell.angle_gamma   90.00
#
_symmetry.space_group_name_H-M   'P 1'
#
loop_
_entity.id
_entity.type
_entity.pdbx_description
1 polymer ?
#
loop_
_entity_poly.entity_id
_entity_poly.type
_entity_poly.pdbx_seq_one_letter_code
_entity_poly.pdbx_strand_id
1 'polypeptide(L)'
;MTYVYLDAEDALVIGEAACDDMQIVVRDAGLLESAAHRPRAEMFGQEAYPDLFEKAAALLQSLAVNHPLFDGNKRTAVLSCFSFLAMNGVQLRPDIDAAERLVVDVATGELDEVKSIAEVLRALAPPEPGL
;
A
#
# COMPACT_ATOMS: atom_id res chain seq x y z
N MET A 1 16.47 -11.49 3.85
CA MET A 1 15.18 -11.53 4.55
C MET A 1 14.06 -11.72 3.55
N THR A 2 13.16 -12.64 3.84
CA THR A 2 12.07 -12.97 2.91
C THR A 2 10.80 -12.26 3.35
N TYR A 3 10.17 -11.53 2.43
CA TYR A 3 8.91 -10.84 2.70
C TYR A 3 7.74 -11.61 2.11
N VAL A 4 6.58 -11.45 2.72
CA VAL A 4 5.31 -11.96 2.21
C VAL A 4 4.65 -10.85 1.40
N TYR A 5 4.21 -11.17 0.19
CA TYR A 5 3.61 -10.19 -0.72
C TYR A 5 2.12 -10.48 -0.92
N LEU A 6 1.38 -9.41 -1.19
CA LEU A 6 -0.02 -9.51 -1.62
C LEU A 6 -0.05 -9.70 -3.13
N ASP A 7 -1.01 -10.49 -3.62
CA ASP A 7 -1.32 -10.54 -5.05
C ASP A 7 -2.56 -9.67 -5.34
N ALA A 8 -2.95 -9.62 -6.61
CA ALA A 8 -4.10 -8.81 -7.03
C ALA A 8 -5.40 -9.28 -6.36
N GLU A 9 -5.57 -10.58 -6.20
CA GLU A 9 -6.77 -11.14 -5.57
C GLU A 9 -6.85 -10.75 -4.10
N ASP A 10 -5.71 -10.77 -3.39
CA ASP A 10 -5.65 -10.31 -2.00
C ASP A 10 -6.08 -8.86 -1.87
N ALA A 11 -5.62 -8.00 -2.78
CA ALA A 11 -6.00 -6.59 -2.77
C ALA A 11 -7.51 -6.41 -2.98
N LEU A 12 -8.11 -7.21 -3.84
CA LEU A 12 -9.56 -7.18 -4.05
C LEU A 12 -10.33 -7.60 -2.80
N VAL A 13 -9.90 -8.66 -2.14
CA VAL A 13 -10.52 -9.12 -0.90
C VAL A 13 -10.45 -8.03 0.17
N ILE A 14 -9.29 -7.40 0.31
CA ILE A 14 -9.10 -6.30 1.25
C ILE A 14 -10.02 -5.13 0.90
N GLY A 15 -10.11 -4.79 -0.38
CA GLY A 15 -10.97 -3.70 -0.85
C GLY A 15 -12.44 -3.95 -0.58
N GLU A 16 -12.92 -5.17 -0.82
CA GLU A 16 -14.31 -5.53 -0.55
C GLU A 16 -14.63 -5.42 0.94
N ALA A 17 -13.74 -5.93 1.79
CA ALA A 17 -13.91 -5.82 3.24
C ALA A 17 -13.88 -4.37 3.71
N ALA A 18 -13.02 -3.55 3.11
CA ALA A 18 -12.87 -2.14 3.45
C ALA A 18 -14.10 -1.32 3.08
N CYS A 19 -14.83 -1.73 2.06
CA CYS A 19 -16.00 -1.04 1.53
C CYS A 19 -17.31 -1.70 1.98
N ASP A 20 -17.34 -2.22 3.19
CA ASP A 20 -18.52 -2.84 3.82
C ASP A 20 -19.09 -4.00 2.97
N ASP A 21 -18.19 -4.84 2.46
CA ASP A 21 -18.51 -5.99 1.62
C ASP A 21 -19.24 -5.62 0.31
N MET A 22 -19.15 -4.37 -0.11
CA MET A 22 -19.62 -3.98 -1.43
C MET A 22 -18.72 -4.60 -2.49
N GLN A 23 -19.34 -5.08 -3.56
CA GLN A 23 -18.57 -5.65 -4.66
C GLN A 23 -17.69 -4.60 -5.30
N ILE A 24 -16.37 -4.85 -5.29
CA ILE A 24 -15.40 -3.98 -5.94
C ILE A 24 -15.30 -4.39 -7.41
N VAL A 25 -15.45 -3.41 -8.29
CA VAL A 25 -15.38 -3.65 -9.73
C VAL A 25 -14.02 -3.19 -10.25
N VAL A 26 -13.30 -4.11 -10.88
CA VAL A 26 -11.98 -3.82 -11.45
C VAL A 26 -12.17 -3.03 -12.75
N ARG A 27 -11.51 -1.88 -12.82
CA ARG A 27 -11.47 -1.06 -14.02
C ARG A 27 -10.39 -1.54 -14.99
N ASP A 28 -9.22 -1.90 -14.44
CA ASP A 28 -8.05 -2.30 -15.24
C ASP A 28 -7.29 -3.38 -14.48
N ALA A 29 -7.44 -4.62 -14.91
CA ALA A 29 -6.80 -5.75 -14.27
C ALA A 29 -5.27 -5.69 -14.36
N GLY A 30 -4.74 -5.18 -15.46
CA GLY A 30 -3.29 -5.03 -15.63
C GLY A 30 -2.69 -4.05 -14.64
N LEU A 31 -3.37 -2.93 -14.39
CA LEU A 31 -2.92 -1.96 -13.39
C LEU A 31 -3.01 -2.53 -11.97
N LEU A 32 -4.02 -3.35 -11.69
CA LEU A 32 -4.14 -3.98 -10.39
C LEU A 32 -3.01 -4.99 -10.15
N GLU A 33 -2.73 -5.83 -11.14
CA GLU A 33 -1.64 -6.80 -11.05
C GLU A 33 -0.28 -6.11 -10.95
N SER A 34 -0.07 -5.05 -11.72
CA SER A 34 1.16 -4.27 -11.67
C SER A 34 1.36 -3.63 -10.30
N ALA A 35 0.29 -3.09 -9.71
CA ALA A 35 0.36 -2.49 -8.38
C ALA A 35 0.74 -3.54 -7.33
N ALA A 36 0.12 -4.71 -7.36
CA ALA A 36 0.40 -5.78 -6.42
C ALA A 36 1.84 -6.29 -6.56
N HIS A 37 2.37 -6.29 -7.77
CA HIS A 37 3.73 -6.77 -8.05
C HIS A 37 4.80 -5.72 -7.71
N ARG A 38 4.47 -4.45 -7.73
CA ARG A 38 5.45 -3.36 -7.60
C ARG A 38 6.38 -3.47 -6.39
N PRO A 39 5.93 -3.90 -5.20
CA PRO A 39 6.83 -4.04 -4.05
C PRO A 39 8.02 -4.98 -4.29
N ARG A 40 7.88 -5.93 -5.20
CA ARG A 40 8.95 -6.89 -5.51
C ARG A 40 9.70 -6.56 -6.81
N ALA A 41 9.49 -5.36 -7.36
CA ALA A 41 10.12 -4.96 -8.62
C ALA A 41 11.64 -4.98 -8.51
N GLU A 42 12.28 -5.40 -9.57
CA GLU A 42 13.73 -5.46 -9.66
C GLU A 42 14.20 -4.65 -10.88
N MET A 43 15.38 -4.08 -10.75
CA MET A 43 16.04 -3.37 -11.84
C MET A 43 17.50 -3.79 -11.87
N PHE A 44 17.96 -4.32 -13.01
CA PHE A 44 19.33 -4.80 -13.18
C PHE A 44 19.74 -5.80 -12.10
N GLY A 45 18.81 -6.72 -11.74
CA GLY A 45 19.08 -7.76 -10.76
C GLY A 45 19.04 -7.29 -9.30
N GLN A 46 18.68 -6.03 -9.06
CA GLN A 46 18.58 -5.49 -7.72
C GLN A 46 17.15 -5.07 -7.42
N GLU A 47 16.74 -5.21 -6.15
CA GLU A 47 15.43 -4.75 -5.74
C GLU A 47 15.31 -3.25 -5.89
N ALA A 48 14.22 -2.80 -6.53
CA ALA A 48 13.94 -1.37 -6.67
C ALA A 48 13.62 -0.74 -5.30
N TYR A 49 12.99 -1.52 -4.42
CA TYR A 49 12.58 -1.07 -3.09
C TYR A 49 13.06 -2.07 -2.04
N PRO A 50 14.32 -1.97 -1.58
CA PRO A 50 14.87 -2.95 -0.63
C PRO A 50 14.31 -2.83 0.78
N ASP A 51 13.86 -1.64 1.18
CA ASP A 51 13.29 -1.40 2.51
C ASP A 51 11.80 -1.77 2.51
N LEU A 52 11.34 -2.42 3.58
CA LEU A 52 9.95 -2.82 3.73
C LEU A 52 8.98 -1.63 3.61
N PHE A 53 9.31 -0.49 4.23
CA PHE A 53 8.46 0.70 4.16
C PHE A 53 8.41 1.28 2.73
N GLU A 54 9.51 1.19 2.00
CA GLU A 54 9.52 1.59 0.58
C GLU A 54 8.65 0.65 -0.26
N LYS A 55 8.69 -0.65 0.02
CA LYS A 55 7.80 -1.62 -0.65
C LYS A 55 6.33 -1.29 -0.40
N ALA A 56 6.00 -0.99 0.85
CA ALA A 56 4.64 -0.62 1.23
C ALA A 56 4.21 0.70 0.57
N ALA A 57 5.13 1.67 0.52
CA ALA A 57 4.88 2.96 -0.12
C ALA A 57 4.61 2.80 -1.62
N ALA A 58 5.37 1.94 -2.29
CA ALA A 58 5.18 1.67 -3.71
C ALA A 58 3.81 1.03 -3.99
N LEU A 59 3.37 0.12 -3.13
CA LEU A 59 2.06 -0.50 -3.22
C LEU A 59 0.95 0.55 -3.05
N LEU A 60 1.05 1.34 -2.00
CA LEU A 60 0.09 2.41 -1.71
C LEU A 60 -0.04 3.37 -2.89
N GLN A 61 1.09 3.84 -3.41
CA GLN A 61 1.12 4.80 -4.51
C GLN A 61 0.47 4.23 -5.76
N SER A 62 0.82 3.01 -6.13
CA SER A 62 0.29 2.40 -7.35
C SER A 62 -1.23 2.22 -7.29
N LEU A 63 -1.75 1.79 -6.15
CA LEU A 63 -3.20 1.62 -5.99
C LEU A 63 -3.93 2.95 -5.92
N ALA A 64 -3.37 3.95 -5.24
CA ALA A 64 -4.02 5.24 -5.07
C ALA A 64 -3.98 6.11 -6.32
N VAL A 65 -2.89 6.05 -7.10
CA VAL A 65 -2.67 6.94 -8.25
C VAL A 65 -3.19 6.34 -9.55
N ASN A 66 -3.01 5.05 -9.79
CA ASN A 66 -3.32 4.44 -11.08
C ASN A 66 -4.79 4.03 -11.22
N HIS A 67 -5.57 4.09 -10.16
CA HIS A 67 -7.01 3.84 -10.17
C HIS A 67 -7.39 2.53 -10.87
N PRO A 68 -6.90 1.37 -10.40
CA PRO A 68 -7.24 0.09 -11.02
C PRO A 68 -8.68 -0.33 -10.82
N LEU A 69 -9.39 0.31 -9.90
CA LEU A 69 -10.80 0.05 -9.59
C LEU A 69 -11.65 1.21 -10.06
N PHE A 70 -12.95 0.96 -10.30
CA PHE A 70 -13.87 2.05 -10.60
C PHE A 70 -14.12 2.93 -9.38
N ASP A 71 -14.15 2.33 -8.19
CA ASP A 71 -14.36 3.05 -6.94
C ASP A 71 -13.65 2.32 -5.82
N GLY A 72 -13.37 3.02 -4.72
CA GLY A 72 -12.72 2.43 -3.55
C GLY A 72 -11.20 2.36 -3.63
N ASN A 73 -10.58 3.04 -4.59
CA ASN A 73 -9.13 3.00 -4.78
C ASN A 73 -8.36 3.45 -3.54
N LYS A 74 -8.75 4.57 -2.93
CA LYS A 74 -8.04 5.10 -1.76
C LYS A 74 -8.13 4.17 -0.56
N ARG A 75 -9.32 3.62 -0.27
CA ARG A 75 -9.49 2.68 0.83
C ARG A 75 -8.70 1.41 0.60
N THR A 76 -8.80 0.86 -0.61
CA THR A 76 -8.06 -0.35 -0.97
C THR A 76 -6.56 -0.12 -0.86
N ALA A 77 -6.09 1.04 -1.31
CA ALA A 77 -4.67 1.39 -1.26
C ALA A 77 -4.14 1.43 0.17
N VAL A 78 -4.81 2.17 1.05
CA VAL A 78 -4.30 2.33 2.42
C VAL A 78 -4.40 1.04 3.22
N LEU A 79 -5.48 0.28 3.06
CA LEU A 79 -5.64 -0.96 3.81
C LEU A 79 -4.77 -2.08 3.26
N SER A 80 -4.55 -2.14 1.95
CA SER A 80 -3.59 -3.08 1.37
C SER A 80 -2.18 -2.79 1.86
N CYS A 81 -1.80 -1.51 1.93
CA CYS A 81 -0.51 -1.08 2.45
C CYS A 81 -0.33 -1.52 3.91
N PHE A 82 -1.33 -1.24 4.74
CA PHE A 82 -1.26 -1.60 6.16
C PHE A 82 -1.28 -3.11 6.36
N SER A 83 -2.06 -3.84 5.57
CA SER A 83 -2.10 -5.31 5.61
C SER A 83 -0.77 -5.91 5.21
N PHE A 84 -0.14 -5.37 4.17
CA PHE A 84 1.17 -5.81 3.73
C PHE A 84 2.22 -5.64 4.85
N LEU A 85 2.23 -4.48 5.50
CA LEU A 85 3.13 -4.24 6.62
C LEU A 85 2.87 -5.18 7.78
N ALA A 86 1.59 -5.40 8.12
CA ALA A 86 1.21 -6.30 9.21
C ALA A 86 1.65 -7.74 8.94
N MET A 87 1.50 -8.21 7.71
CA MET A 87 1.93 -9.54 7.31
C MET A 87 3.45 -9.71 7.45
N ASN A 88 4.18 -8.61 7.44
CA ASN A 88 5.64 -8.62 7.56
C ASN A 88 6.12 -8.09 8.92
N GLY A 89 5.24 -8.11 9.91
CA GLY A 89 5.62 -7.85 11.30
C GLY A 89 5.50 -6.41 11.76
N VAL A 90 4.97 -5.51 10.94
CA VAL A 90 4.83 -4.09 11.31
C VAL A 90 3.36 -3.73 11.35
N GLN A 91 2.82 -3.55 12.55
CA GLN A 91 1.42 -3.21 12.72
C GLN A 91 1.27 -1.71 12.95
N LEU A 92 0.73 -1.00 11.96
CA LEU A 92 0.42 0.41 12.08
C LEU A 92 -0.98 0.57 12.70
N ARG A 93 -1.11 1.55 13.58
CA ARG A 93 -2.41 1.89 14.20
C ARG A 93 -2.60 3.40 14.18
N PRO A 94 -2.54 4.02 12.99
CA PRO A 94 -2.78 5.46 12.90
C PRO A 94 -4.25 5.75 13.17
N ASP A 95 -4.55 6.98 13.58
CA ASP A 95 -5.93 7.39 13.61
C ASP A 95 -6.48 7.53 12.19
N ILE A 96 -7.80 7.59 12.07
CA ILE A 96 -8.47 7.64 10.77
C ILE A 96 -8.04 8.89 9.99
N ASP A 97 -7.89 10.03 10.68
CA ASP A 97 -7.52 11.29 10.02
C ASP A 97 -6.11 11.21 9.44
N ALA A 98 -5.17 10.61 10.16
CA ALA A 98 -3.79 10.45 9.67
C ALA A 98 -3.74 9.52 8.47
N ALA A 99 -4.48 8.42 8.50
CA ALA A 99 -4.53 7.48 7.38
C ALA A 99 -5.17 8.12 6.14
N GLU A 100 -6.25 8.86 6.33
CA GLU A 100 -6.93 9.55 5.24
C GLU A 100 -6.04 10.64 4.63
N ARG A 101 -5.36 11.41 5.46
CA ARG A 101 -4.44 12.45 4.97
C ARG A 101 -3.33 11.84 4.14
N LEU A 102 -2.75 10.75 4.60
CA LEU A 102 -1.68 10.07 3.87
C LEU A 102 -2.15 9.66 2.47
N VAL A 103 -3.28 8.94 2.38
CA VAL A 103 -3.71 8.41 1.09
C VAL A 103 -4.19 9.51 0.14
N VAL A 104 -4.80 10.57 0.68
CA VAL A 104 -5.23 11.72 -0.13
C VAL A 104 -4.00 12.45 -0.68
N ASP A 105 -2.98 12.67 0.15
CA ASP A 105 -1.76 13.34 -0.30
C ASP A 105 -1.04 12.53 -1.38
N VAL A 106 -1.05 11.21 -1.27
CA VAL A 106 -0.48 10.34 -2.30
C VAL A 106 -1.32 10.39 -3.58
N ALA A 107 -2.64 10.27 -3.45
CA ALA A 107 -3.54 10.24 -4.60
C ALA A 107 -3.52 11.54 -5.38
N THR A 108 -3.35 12.68 -4.72
CA THR A 108 -3.32 14.00 -5.36
C THR A 108 -1.94 14.40 -5.88
N GLY A 109 -0.91 13.65 -5.54
CA GLY A 109 0.46 13.97 -5.94
C GLY A 109 1.19 14.94 -5.02
N GLU A 110 0.56 15.39 -3.93
CA GLU A 110 1.25 16.22 -2.93
C GLU A 110 2.42 15.46 -2.32
N LEU A 111 2.29 14.15 -2.19
CA LEU A 111 3.33 13.26 -1.70
C LEU A 111 3.57 12.22 -2.79
N ASP A 112 4.57 12.45 -3.64
CA ASP A 112 4.74 11.69 -4.88
C ASP A 112 5.99 10.81 -4.94
N GLU A 113 6.91 10.93 -3.97
CA GLU A 113 8.10 10.11 -3.97
C GLU A 113 7.97 8.93 -3.00
N VAL A 114 8.33 7.73 -3.47
CA VAL A 114 8.25 6.52 -2.65
C VAL A 114 9.01 6.67 -1.34
N LYS A 115 10.19 7.26 -1.36
CA LYS A 115 10.99 7.46 -0.14
C LYS A 115 10.29 8.36 0.87
N SER A 116 9.62 9.41 0.39
CA SER A 116 8.88 10.33 1.24
C SER A 116 7.65 9.67 1.84
N ILE A 117 6.94 8.88 1.05
CA ILE A 117 5.79 8.09 1.53
C ILE A 117 6.26 7.10 2.59
N ALA A 118 7.39 6.43 2.34
CA ALA A 118 7.96 5.46 3.28
C ALA A 118 8.30 6.09 4.62
N GLU A 119 8.79 7.34 4.62
CA GLU A 119 9.09 8.04 5.86
C GLU A 119 7.83 8.36 6.67
N VAL A 120 6.75 8.74 6.00
CA VAL A 120 5.46 8.95 6.68
C VAL A 120 4.97 7.65 7.30
N LEU A 121 5.05 6.55 6.56
CA LEU A 121 4.66 5.23 7.08
C LEU A 121 5.51 4.83 8.29
N ARG A 122 6.81 5.06 8.21
CA ARG A 122 7.73 4.73 9.31
C ARG A 122 7.40 5.55 10.56
N ALA A 123 7.01 6.82 10.38
CA ALA A 123 6.62 7.68 11.49
C ALA A 123 5.31 7.23 12.15
N LEU A 124 4.45 6.53 11.43
CA LEU A 124 3.20 5.97 11.97
C LEU A 124 3.42 4.63 12.67
N ALA A 125 4.57 4.00 12.49
CA ALA A 125 4.88 2.74 13.14
C ALA A 125 5.12 2.99 14.63
N PRO A 126 4.66 2.07 15.51
CA PRO A 126 4.98 2.22 16.93
C PRO A 126 6.48 2.10 17.14
N PRO A 127 7.02 2.75 18.18
CA PRO A 127 8.43 2.58 18.48
C PRO A 127 8.72 1.11 18.74
N GLU A 128 9.92 0.66 18.38
CA GLU A 128 10.31 -0.71 18.66
C GLU A 128 10.17 -1.00 20.16
N PRO A 129 9.74 -2.22 20.55
CA PRO A 129 9.63 -2.55 21.95
C PRO A 129 10.93 -2.22 22.65
N GLY A 130 10.82 -1.42 23.71
CA GLY A 130 11.99 -1.01 24.46
C GLY A 130 12.74 -2.22 25.00
N LEU A 131 14.01 -2.21 24.81
CA LEU A 131 14.88 -3.25 25.34
C LEU A 131 15.26 -2.92 26.77
#